data_273c580d3755c7a3552e424a5d787dfe
#
_entry.id   273c580d3755c7a3552e424a5d787dfe
#
_cell.length_a   1.000
_cell.length_b   1.000
_cell.length_c   1.000
_cell.angle_alpha   90.00
_cell.angle_beta   90.00
_cell.angle_gamma   90.00
#
_symmetry.space_group_name_H-M   'P 1'
#
loop_
_entity.id
_entity.type
_entity.pdbx_description
1 polymer ?
#
loop_
_entity_poly.entity_id
_entity_poly.type
_entity_poly.pdbx_seq_one_letter_code
_entity_poly.pdbx_strand_id
1 'polypeptide(L)'
;MKDTYFKNDEYWKDHINKEIEEDIWIREYKEYFNRQGKCLDLGCGIGHYSKELMSYGYEVTSSDISDIALEKVKEFNNNVIKLDMKEKLPFSDKEFDLVFANLSIHYFSDKDTKKLMLEIKRVLKKDGLFIGSVNGLEGYEKIKDTAIEIEKHYWFNKNKYIRLFDKDDLKKYLSIFNIINIEERETIRFEHKKNYLLVSRSFGKIN
;
A
#
# COMPACT_ATOMS: atom_id res chain seq x y z
N MET A 1 -13.25 -4.61 21.86
CA MET A 1 -13.89 -3.99 20.69
C MET A 1 -13.19 -4.52 19.45
N LYS A 2 -13.88 -5.20 18.54
CA LYS A 2 -13.32 -5.53 17.24
C LYS A 2 -13.13 -4.19 16.52
N ASP A 3 -11.90 -3.76 16.35
CA ASP A 3 -11.56 -2.58 15.57
C ASP A 3 -12.08 -2.81 14.15
N THR A 4 -13.22 -2.21 13.86
CA THR A 4 -13.79 -2.23 12.52
C THR A 4 -12.90 -1.37 11.65
N TYR A 5 -11.90 -2.02 11.01
CA TYR A 5 -11.35 -1.48 9.80
C TYR A 5 -12.47 -1.16 8.84
N PHE A 6 -12.23 -0.12 8.05
CA PHE A 6 -13.00 0.20 6.88
C PHE A 6 -13.77 -1.04 6.39
N LYS A 7 -15.08 -0.90 6.21
CA LYS A 7 -15.92 -1.98 5.64
C LYS A 7 -15.55 -2.16 4.16
N ASN A 8 -14.41 -2.80 3.91
CA ASN A 8 -13.81 -2.93 2.60
C ASN A 8 -14.76 -3.58 1.59
N ASP A 9 -15.52 -4.59 2.02
CA ASP A 9 -16.49 -5.21 1.14
C ASP A 9 -17.65 -4.29 0.76
N GLU A 10 -18.15 -3.44 1.68
CA GLU A 10 -19.17 -2.43 1.34
C GLU A 10 -18.61 -1.40 0.35
N TYR A 11 -17.38 -0.95 0.56
CA TYR A 11 -16.72 -0.05 -0.38
C TYR A 11 -16.62 -0.66 -1.77
N TRP A 12 -16.18 -1.91 -1.87
CA TRP A 12 -16.00 -2.56 -3.17
C TRP A 12 -17.34 -2.92 -3.84
N LYS A 13 -18.41 -3.24 -3.10
CA LYS A 13 -19.76 -3.38 -3.68
C LYS A 13 -20.18 -2.15 -4.48
N ASP A 14 -19.85 -0.97 -3.95
CA ASP A 14 -20.24 0.31 -4.57
C ASP A 14 -19.27 0.76 -5.67
N HIS A 15 -18.05 0.22 -5.71
CA HIS A 15 -16.96 0.73 -6.57
C HIS A 15 -16.42 -0.27 -7.60
N ILE A 16 -16.78 -1.56 -7.51
CA ILE A 16 -16.22 -2.61 -8.37
C ILE A 16 -16.51 -2.40 -9.88
N ASN A 17 -17.63 -1.77 -10.19
CA ASN A 17 -18.07 -1.50 -11.57
C ASN A 17 -17.92 -0.03 -11.97
N LYS A 18 -17.34 0.81 -11.13
CA LYS A 18 -17.09 2.21 -11.52
C LYS A 18 -15.89 2.25 -12.43
N GLU A 19 -16.03 2.89 -13.59
CA GLU A 19 -14.89 3.31 -14.39
C GLU A 19 -14.08 4.30 -13.53
N ILE A 20 -12.90 3.86 -13.12
CA ILE A 20 -11.96 4.71 -12.41
C ILE A 20 -10.95 5.17 -13.45
N GLU A 21 -10.85 6.50 -13.62
CA GLU A 21 -9.80 7.07 -14.44
C GLU A 21 -8.44 6.58 -13.90
N GLU A 22 -7.75 5.78 -14.72
CA GLU A 22 -6.57 5.04 -14.29
C GLU A 22 -5.34 5.94 -14.31
N ASP A 23 -5.03 6.56 -13.18
CA ASP A 23 -3.69 7.09 -12.95
C ASP A 23 -2.77 5.93 -12.51
N ILE A 24 -2.27 5.18 -13.47
CA ILE A 24 -1.29 4.11 -13.20
C ILE A 24 0.11 4.73 -13.18
N TRP A 25 0.37 5.46 -12.10
CA TRP A 25 1.60 6.22 -11.90
C TRP A 25 2.89 5.38 -12.02
N ILE A 26 2.86 4.08 -11.77
CA ILE A 26 4.04 3.22 -11.87
C ILE A 26 4.63 3.17 -13.29
N ARG A 27 3.87 3.55 -14.31
CA ARG A 27 4.35 3.65 -15.70
C ARG A 27 5.43 4.71 -15.87
N GLU A 28 5.38 5.77 -15.07
CA GLU A 28 6.39 6.84 -15.06
C GLU A 28 7.68 6.42 -14.33
N TYR A 29 7.61 5.36 -13.53
CA TYR A 29 8.70 4.85 -12.70
C TYR A 29 9.13 3.44 -13.12
N LYS A 30 8.89 3.08 -14.38
CA LYS A 30 9.15 1.73 -14.90
C LYS A 30 10.60 1.27 -14.74
N GLU A 31 11.56 2.17 -14.61
CA GLU A 31 12.96 1.84 -14.34
C GLU A 31 13.16 1.09 -13.04
N TYR A 32 12.26 1.26 -12.07
CA TYR A 32 12.27 0.50 -10.81
C TYR A 32 11.64 -0.88 -10.94
N PHE A 33 10.86 -1.11 -12.01
CA PHE A 33 10.11 -2.35 -12.26
C PHE A 33 10.75 -3.27 -13.30
N ASN A 34 11.98 -2.99 -13.73
CA ASN A 34 12.69 -3.76 -14.77
C ASN A 34 13.21 -5.13 -14.28
N ARG A 35 12.83 -5.59 -13.11
CA ARG A 35 13.28 -6.84 -12.51
C ARG A 35 12.17 -7.87 -12.60
N GLN A 36 12.42 -8.96 -13.31
CA GLN A 36 11.60 -10.16 -13.18
C GLN A 36 11.77 -10.74 -11.77
N GLY A 37 10.72 -11.33 -11.21
CA GLY A 37 10.75 -11.96 -9.90
C GLY A 37 9.39 -12.04 -9.26
N LYS A 38 9.35 -12.32 -7.96
CA LYS A 38 8.13 -12.39 -7.18
C LYS A 38 7.77 -11.01 -6.64
N CYS A 39 6.51 -10.60 -6.85
CA CYS A 39 5.96 -9.36 -6.32
C CYS A 39 4.78 -9.66 -5.39
N LEU A 40 4.75 -9.01 -4.22
CA LEU A 40 3.57 -8.95 -3.37
C LEU A 40 2.88 -7.59 -3.59
N ASP A 41 1.65 -7.62 -4.15
CA ASP A 41 0.78 -6.44 -4.21
C ASP A 41 -0.10 -6.41 -2.96
N LEU A 42 0.26 -5.54 -2.02
CA LEU A 42 -0.26 -5.51 -0.66
C LEU A 42 -1.41 -4.51 -0.54
N GLY A 43 -2.65 -5.01 -0.47
CA GLY A 43 -3.88 -4.23 -0.56
C GLY A 43 -4.20 -3.88 -2.02
N CYS A 44 -4.25 -4.90 -2.87
CA CYS A 44 -4.36 -4.77 -4.33
C CYS A 44 -5.72 -4.22 -4.80
N GLY A 45 -6.75 -4.21 -3.94
CA GLY A 45 -8.11 -3.90 -4.36
C GLY A 45 -8.55 -4.82 -5.50
N ILE A 46 -9.12 -4.25 -6.55
CA ILE A 46 -9.57 -5.01 -7.74
C ILE A 46 -8.44 -5.26 -8.75
N GLY A 47 -7.18 -5.02 -8.37
CA GLY A 47 -6.00 -5.51 -9.07
C GLY A 47 -5.51 -4.68 -10.26
N HIS A 48 -5.84 -3.39 -10.36
CA HIS A 48 -5.34 -2.54 -11.44
C HIS A 48 -3.80 -2.54 -11.51
N TYR A 49 -3.14 -2.37 -10.37
CA TYR A 49 -1.67 -2.41 -10.29
C TYR A 49 -1.12 -3.83 -10.41
N SER A 50 -1.86 -4.85 -9.92
CA SER A 50 -1.45 -6.24 -10.13
C SER A 50 -1.31 -6.56 -11.62
N LYS A 51 -2.26 -6.15 -12.47
CA LYS A 51 -2.18 -6.31 -13.93
C LYS A 51 -0.97 -5.61 -14.52
N GLU A 52 -0.71 -4.38 -14.10
CA GLU A 52 0.43 -3.60 -14.60
C GLU A 52 1.77 -4.26 -14.19
N LEU A 53 1.88 -4.70 -12.93
CA LEU A 53 3.08 -5.41 -12.44
C LEU A 53 3.30 -6.74 -13.16
N MET A 54 2.24 -7.48 -13.47
CA MET A 54 2.32 -8.70 -14.30
C MET A 54 2.82 -8.37 -15.72
N SER A 55 2.42 -7.23 -16.29
CA SER A 55 2.89 -6.81 -17.62
C SER A 55 4.39 -6.49 -17.66
N TYR A 56 4.99 -6.17 -16.51
CA TYR A 56 6.46 -6.02 -16.36
C TYR A 56 7.19 -7.35 -16.11
N GLY A 57 6.47 -8.47 -16.11
CA GLY A 57 7.04 -9.81 -15.97
C GLY A 57 7.20 -10.32 -14.54
N TYR A 58 6.52 -9.67 -13.56
CA TYR A 58 6.48 -10.20 -12.20
C TYR A 58 5.48 -11.35 -12.05
N GLU A 59 5.86 -12.34 -11.23
CA GLU A 59 4.92 -13.28 -10.61
C GLU A 59 4.25 -12.58 -9.44
N VAL A 60 3.02 -12.08 -9.64
CA VAL A 60 2.34 -11.26 -8.64
C VAL A 60 1.47 -12.09 -7.73
N THR A 61 1.72 -12.00 -6.41
CA THR A 61 0.77 -12.40 -5.38
C THR A 61 -0.08 -11.19 -5.02
N SER A 62 -1.36 -11.21 -5.41
CA SER A 62 -2.30 -10.12 -5.11
C SER A 62 -2.97 -10.38 -3.76
N SER A 63 -2.92 -9.41 -2.85
CA SER A 63 -3.49 -9.57 -1.52
C SER A 63 -4.40 -8.41 -1.12
N ASP A 64 -5.52 -8.73 -0.49
CA ASP A 64 -6.45 -7.76 0.09
C ASP A 64 -7.20 -8.38 1.26
N ILE A 65 -7.86 -7.57 2.07
CA ILE A 65 -8.75 -8.04 3.13
C ILE A 65 -10.18 -8.29 2.62
N SER A 66 -10.54 -7.71 1.46
CA SER A 66 -11.86 -7.81 0.85
C SER A 66 -11.98 -9.05 -0.04
N ASP A 67 -12.92 -9.93 0.28
CA ASP A 67 -13.26 -11.06 -0.58
C ASP A 67 -13.80 -10.59 -1.94
N ILE A 68 -14.60 -9.51 -1.96
CA ILE A 68 -15.20 -8.96 -3.18
C ILE A 68 -14.11 -8.45 -4.14
N ALA A 69 -13.11 -7.75 -3.61
CA ALA A 69 -11.98 -7.29 -4.41
C ALA A 69 -11.19 -8.47 -4.98
N LEU A 70 -10.89 -9.47 -4.17
CA LEU A 70 -10.12 -10.64 -4.59
C LEU A 70 -10.85 -11.51 -5.61
N GLU A 71 -12.19 -11.64 -5.53
CA GLU A 71 -12.96 -12.34 -6.58
C GLU A 71 -12.77 -11.67 -7.95
N LYS A 72 -12.67 -10.33 -7.99
CA LYS A 72 -12.40 -9.62 -9.24
C LYS A 72 -10.97 -9.87 -9.75
N VAL A 73 -10.01 -9.96 -8.84
CA VAL A 73 -8.61 -10.28 -9.20
C VAL A 73 -8.49 -11.69 -9.76
N LYS A 74 -9.24 -12.66 -9.25
CA LYS A 74 -9.23 -14.06 -9.73
C LYS A 74 -9.62 -14.22 -11.20
N GLU A 75 -10.30 -13.24 -11.79
CA GLU A 75 -10.62 -13.26 -13.22
C GLU A 75 -9.35 -13.27 -14.12
N PHE A 76 -8.20 -12.80 -13.61
CA PHE A 76 -6.96 -12.69 -14.38
C PHE A 76 -5.69 -13.16 -13.63
N ASN A 77 -5.73 -13.29 -12.32
CA ASN A 77 -4.61 -13.77 -11.50
C ASN A 77 -5.11 -14.83 -10.51
N ASN A 78 -4.60 -16.06 -10.62
CA ASN A 78 -4.94 -17.14 -9.70
C ASN A 78 -4.14 -17.08 -8.38
N ASN A 79 -3.06 -16.29 -8.33
CA ASN A 79 -2.22 -16.15 -7.14
C ASN A 79 -2.75 -15.01 -6.26
N VAL A 80 -3.84 -15.29 -5.56
CA VAL A 80 -4.52 -14.34 -4.67
C VAL A 80 -4.56 -14.86 -3.24
N ILE A 81 -4.43 -13.97 -2.28
CA ILE A 81 -4.51 -14.33 -0.86
C ILE A 81 -5.28 -13.26 -0.07
N LYS A 82 -6.25 -13.71 0.73
CA LYS A 82 -6.89 -12.85 1.72
C LYS A 82 -5.97 -12.70 2.92
N LEU A 83 -5.63 -11.46 3.28
CA LEU A 83 -4.83 -11.19 4.46
C LEU A 83 -5.20 -9.86 5.13
N ASP A 84 -5.01 -9.81 6.44
CA ASP A 84 -5.04 -8.58 7.23
C ASP A 84 -3.59 -8.13 7.48
N MET A 85 -3.24 -6.93 7.01
CA MET A 85 -1.90 -6.36 7.19
C MET A 85 -1.52 -6.06 8.64
N LYS A 86 -2.46 -6.12 9.59
CA LYS A 86 -2.16 -6.04 11.04
C LYS A 86 -1.56 -7.32 11.58
N GLU A 87 -1.85 -8.42 10.94
CA GLU A 87 -1.32 -9.71 11.33
C GLU A 87 0.09 -9.93 10.77
N LYS A 88 0.73 -11.01 11.19
CA LYS A 88 1.98 -11.45 10.55
C LYS A 88 1.69 -11.86 9.12
N LEU A 89 2.46 -11.35 8.17
CA LEU A 89 2.30 -11.73 6.77
C LEU A 89 2.62 -13.24 6.58
N PRO A 90 1.73 -14.00 5.93
CA PRO A 90 1.83 -15.47 5.83
C PRO A 90 2.84 -15.92 4.75
N PHE A 91 3.98 -15.25 4.69
CA PHE A 91 5.05 -15.49 3.72
C PHE A 91 6.36 -15.76 4.43
N SER A 92 7.24 -16.46 3.75
CA SER A 92 8.60 -16.75 4.22
C SER A 92 9.46 -15.48 4.25
N ASP A 93 10.52 -15.53 5.06
CA ASP A 93 11.53 -14.49 5.04
C ASP A 93 12.21 -14.45 3.66
N LYS A 94 12.44 -13.24 3.14
CA LYS A 94 13.16 -13.03 1.86
C LYS A 94 12.51 -13.75 0.67
N GLU A 95 11.20 -13.73 0.58
CA GLU A 95 10.46 -14.38 -0.49
C GLU A 95 10.30 -13.50 -1.74
N PHE A 96 10.10 -12.18 -1.56
CA PHE A 96 9.74 -11.26 -2.64
C PHE A 96 10.90 -10.38 -3.10
N ASP A 97 10.96 -10.14 -4.41
CA ASP A 97 11.86 -9.15 -5.03
C ASP A 97 11.29 -7.75 -4.94
N LEU A 98 9.94 -7.63 -4.93
CA LEU A 98 9.19 -6.39 -4.81
C LEU A 98 8.02 -6.58 -3.84
N VAL A 99 7.84 -5.65 -2.91
CA VAL A 99 6.55 -5.42 -2.23
C VAL A 99 6.01 -4.08 -2.72
N PHE A 100 4.81 -4.11 -3.25
CA PHE A 100 4.09 -2.94 -3.76
C PHE A 100 2.88 -2.65 -2.87
N ALA A 101 2.61 -1.38 -2.54
CA ALA A 101 1.48 -1.00 -1.71
C ALA A 101 0.95 0.38 -2.13
N ASN A 102 -0.14 0.41 -2.91
CA ASN A 102 -0.72 1.65 -3.37
C ASN A 102 -1.94 2.05 -2.55
N LEU A 103 -1.85 3.16 -1.79
CA LEU A 103 -2.93 3.69 -0.96
C LEU A 103 -3.59 2.65 -0.05
N SER A 104 -2.81 1.72 0.48
CA SER A 104 -3.30 0.61 1.31
C SER A 104 -2.77 0.62 2.75
N ILE A 105 -1.63 1.27 3.00
CA ILE A 105 -0.98 1.26 4.33
C ILE A 105 -1.36 2.45 5.23
N HIS A 106 -2.30 3.28 4.82
CA HIS A 106 -2.69 4.49 5.54
C HIS A 106 -3.88 4.32 6.50
N TYR A 107 -4.21 3.07 6.85
CA TYR A 107 -5.30 2.78 7.79
C TYR A 107 -4.84 2.41 9.19
N PHE A 108 -3.54 2.49 9.49
CA PHE A 108 -2.94 1.90 10.68
C PHE A 108 -2.44 2.93 11.69
N SER A 109 -2.47 2.56 12.98
CA SER A 109 -1.84 3.29 14.07
C SER A 109 -0.33 3.37 13.87
N ASP A 110 0.36 4.24 14.62
CA ASP A 110 1.85 4.31 14.61
C ASP A 110 2.46 2.94 14.90
N LYS A 111 1.91 2.24 15.90
CA LYS A 111 2.37 0.90 16.30
C LYS A 111 2.20 -0.11 15.17
N ASP A 112 1.01 -0.15 14.54
CA ASP A 112 0.71 -1.13 13.51
C ASP A 112 1.46 -0.81 12.20
N THR A 113 1.64 0.47 11.87
CA THR A 113 2.45 0.90 10.73
C THR A 113 3.91 0.43 10.89
N LYS A 114 4.50 0.62 12.08
CA LYS A 114 5.87 0.13 12.36
C LYS A 114 5.97 -1.39 12.26
N LYS A 115 4.98 -2.12 12.81
CA LYS A 115 4.92 -3.58 12.71
C LYS A 115 4.86 -4.02 11.25
N LEU A 116 4.01 -3.39 10.45
CA LEU A 116 3.87 -3.68 9.03
C LEU A 116 5.17 -3.42 8.26
N MET A 117 5.87 -2.30 8.53
CA MET A 117 7.16 -2.02 7.89
C MET A 117 8.21 -3.10 8.20
N LEU A 118 8.23 -3.63 9.42
CA LEU A 118 9.12 -4.74 9.79
C LEU A 118 8.75 -6.04 9.03
N GLU A 119 7.47 -6.34 8.87
CA GLU A 119 7.00 -7.48 8.09
C GLU A 119 7.33 -7.33 6.60
N ILE A 120 7.11 -6.14 6.01
CA ILE A 120 7.51 -5.85 4.63
C ILE A 120 9.02 -6.09 4.46
N LYS A 121 9.83 -5.59 5.40
CA LYS A 121 11.29 -5.82 5.37
C LYS A 121 11.64 -7.31 5.49
N ARG A 122 10.94 -8.06 6.33
CA ARG A 122 11.18 -9.48 6.55
C ARG A 122 10.94 -10.31 5.29
N VAL A 123 9.84 -10.03 4.59
CA VAL A 123 9.46 -10.80 3.39
C VAL A 123 10.23 -10.39 2.15
N LEU A 124 10.85 -9.19 2.14
CA LEU A 124 11.68 -8.74 1.04
C LEU A 124 13.04 -9.46 1.03
N LYS A 125 13.48 -9.88 -0.15
CA LYS A 125 14.85 -10.33 -0.39
C LYS A 125 15.87 -9.24 -0.05
N LYS A 126 17.13 -9.63 0.07
CA LYS A 126 18.23 -8.66 0.08
C LYS A 126 18.16 -7.85 -1.21
N ASP A 127 18.29 -6.54 -1.10
CA ASP A 127 18.16 -5.58 -2.22
C ASP A 127 16.81 -5.56 -2.93
N GLY A 128 15.80 -6.25 -2.36
CA GLY A 128 14.41 -6.16 -2.82
C GLY A 128 13.83 -4.76 -2.60
N LEU A 129 12.87 -4.38 -3.42
CA LEU A 129 12.27 -3.05 -3.41
C LEU A 129 10.96 -3.03 -2.62
N PHE A 130 10.77 -1.98 -1.84
CA PHE A 130 9.45 -1.56 -1.36
C PHE A 130 9.06 -0.29 -2.10
N ILE A 131 7.96 -0.36 -2.83
CA ILE A 131 7.42 0.76 -3.62
C ILE A 131 5.95 0.94 -3.28
N GLY A 132 5.52 2.18 -3.08
CA GLY A 132 4.14 2.43 -2.74
C GLY A 132 3.75 3.90 -2.78
N SER A 133 2.49 4.15 -2.45
CA SER A 133 1.99 5.50 -2.25
C SER A 133 1.11 5.61 -1.01
N VAL A 134 1.09 6.79 -0.41
CA VAL A 134 0.28 7.12 0.76
C VAL A 134 -0.31 8.52 0.63
N ASN A 135 -1.42 8.77 1.34
CA ASN A 135 -2.04 10.10 1.38
C ASN A 135 -1.18 11.09 2.18
N GLY A 136 -0.97 12.27 1.62
CA GLY A 136 -0.29 13.39 2.28
C GLY A 136 -1.19 14.14 3.27
N LEU A 137 -0.59 14.97 4.14
CA LEU A 137 -1.29 15.75 5.16
C LEU A 137 -2.32 16.75 4.59
N GLU A 138 -2.18 17.18 3.35
CA GLU A 138 -3.19 18.05 2.71
C GLU A 138 -4.58 17.40 2.65
N GLY A 139 -4.66 16.07 2.72
CA GLY A 139 -5.92 15.34 2.87
C GLY A 139 -6.68 15.70 4.14
N TYR A 140 -6.03 16.31 5.16
CA TYR A 140 -6.66 16.75 6.39
C TYR A 140 -7.77 17.79 6.15
N GLU A 141 -7.58 18.72 5.22
CA GLU A 141 -8.58 19.74 4.90
C GLU A 141 -9.95 19.17 4.52
N LYS A 142 -9.99 17.96 3.99
CA LYS A 142 -11.24 17.27 3.61
C LYS A 142 -11.93 16.58 4.79
N ILE A 143 -11.25 16.36 5.88
CA ILE A 143 -11.76 15.60 7.04
C ILE A 143 -11.82 16.41 8.34
N LYS A 144 -11.21 17.61 8.40
CA LYS A 144 -11.02 18.40 9.63
C LYS A 144 -12.29 18.66 10.44
N ASP A 145 -13.42 18.84 9.75
CA ASP A 145 -14.69 19.18 10.42
C ASP A 145 -15.38 17.97 11.06
N THR A 146 -14.96 16.74 10.70
CA THR A 146 -15.62 15.51 11.14
C THR A 146 -14.66 14.48 11.74
N ALA A 147 -13.34 14.74 11.65
CA ALA A 147 -12.33 13.82 12.13
C ALA A 147 -11.93 14.10 13.58
N ILE A 148 -11.70 13.04 14.33
CA ILE A 148 -11.16 13.08 15.69
C ILE A 148 -9.74 12.54 15.63
N GLU A 149 -8.75 13.33 16.06
CA GLU A 149 -7.37 12.88 16.14
C GLU A 149 -7.20 11.87 17.27
N ILE A 150 -6.69 10.70 16.96
CA ILE A 150 -6.45 9.60 17.92
C ILE A 150 -4.99 9.61 18.37
N GLU A 151 -4.08 9.87 17.45
CA GLU A 151 -2.65 10.12 17.68
C GLU A 151 -2.13 11.02 16.55
N LYS A 152 -0.93 11.54 16.67
CA LYS A 152 -0.36 12.44 15.67
C LYS A 152 -0.54 11.90 14.25
N HIS A 153 -1.20 12.66 13.39
CA HIS A 153 -1.47 12.36 11.98
C HIS A 153 -2.31 11.08 11.72
N TYR A 154 -3.08 10.67 12.72
CA TYR A 154 -3.98 9.52 12.65
C TYR A 154 -5.35 9.85 13.23
N TRP A 155 -6.37 9.77 12.41
CA TRP A 155 -7.72 10.22 12.74
C TRP A 155 -8.76 9.12 12.59
N PHE A 156 -9.81 9.22 13.40
CA PHE A 156 -11.07 8.51 13.18
C PHE A 156 -12.04 9.45 12.48
N ASN A 157 -12.53 9.06 11.31
CA ASN A 157 -13.47 9.85 10.52
C ASN A 157 -14.52 8.95 9.86
N LYS A 158 -15.81 9.20 10.13
CA LYS A 158 -16.95 8.51 9.50
C LYS A 158 -16.78 6.98 9.43
N ASN A 159 -16.53 6.34 10.55
CA ASN A 159 -16.37 4.88 10.69
C ASN A 159 -15.08 4.27 10.12
N LYS A 160 -14.08 5.07 9.81
CA LYS A 160 -12.76 4.58 9.40
C LYS A 160 -11.63 5.33 10.08
N TYR A 161 -10.53 4.63 10.27
CA TYR A 161 -9.27 5.26 10.66
C TYR A 161 -8.49 5.65 9.41
N ILE A 162 -7.80 6.78 9.47
CA ILE A 162 -6.96 7.26 8.38
C ILE A 162 -5.71 7.93 8.95
N ARG A 163 -4.56 7.53 8.45
CA ARG A 163 -3.28 8.19 8.66
C ARG A 163 -2.93 9.01 7.42
N LEU A 164 -2.57 10.25 7.65
CA LEU A 164 -1.99 11.11 6.64
C LEU A 164 -0.52 11.32 6.98
N PHE A 165 0.32 11.43 5.98
CA PHE A 165 1.76 11.44 6.18
C PHE A 165 2.38 12.78 5.77
N ASP A 166 3.39 13.20 6.51
CA ASP A 166 4.39 14.14 6.04
C ASP A 166 5.71 13.42 5.69
N LYS A 167 6.69 14.17 5.17
CA LYS A 167 7.99 13.58 4.82
C LYS A 167 8.76 13.05 6.03
N ASP A 168 8.57 13.63 7.20
CA ASP A 168 9.28 13.21 8.41
C ASP A 168 8.68 11.91 8.98
N ASP A 169 7.36 11.75 8.92
CA ASP A 169 6.71 10.48 9.21
C ASP A 169 7.24 9.37 8.29
N LEU A 170 7.34 9.66 6.99
CA LEU A 170 7.82 8.68 6.02
C LEU A 170 9.28 8.30 6.25
N LYS A 171 10.16 9.27 6.50
CA LYS A 171 11.55 9.00 6.87
C LYS A 171 11.64 8.13 8.12
N LYS A 172 10.79 8.40 9.14
CA LYS A 172 10.71 7.61 10.37
C LYS A 172 10.34 6.16 10.10
N TYR A 173 9.23 5.91 9.35
CA TYR A 173 8.78 4.55 9.07
C TYR A 173 9.69 3.79 8.12
N LEU A 174 10.30 4.49 7.17
CA LEU A 174 11.24 3.91 6.20
C LEU A 174 12.69 3.86 6.69
N SER A 175 12.98 4.31 7.92
CA SER A 175 14.36 4.34 8.47
C SER A 175 15.04 2.97 8.52
N ILE A 176 14.26 1.89 8.48
CA ILE A 176 14.74 0.51 8.42
C ILE A 176 15.11 0.06 7.00
N PHE A 177 14.90 0.89 5.98
CA PHE A 177 15.24 0.66 4.58
C PHE A 177 16.28 1.68 4.10
N ASN A 178 16.89 1.40 2.93
CA ASN A 178 17.61 2.43 2.17
C ASN A 178 16.59 3.21 1.35
N ILE A 179 16.30 4.44 1.74
CA ILE A 179 15.37 5.30 1.05
C ILE A 179 16.04 5.76 -0.26
N ILE A 180 15.42 5.44 -1.39
CA ILE A 180 15.86 5.88 -2.72
C ILE A 180 15.15 7.17 -3.08
N ASN A 181 13.82 7.23 -2.90
CA ASN A 181 13.02 8.41 -3.22
C ASN A 181 11.82 8.54 -2.27
N ILE A 182 11.48 9.76 -1.90
CA ILE A 182 10.21 10.17 -1.31
C ILE A 182 9.78 11.42 -2.06
N GLU A 183 8.81 11.28 -2.91
CA GLU A 183 8.32 12.33 -3.80
C GLU A 183 6.87 12.68 -3.49
N GLU A 184 6.58 13.98 -3.41
CA GLU A 184 5.21 14.48 -3.35
C GLU A 184 4.68 14.58 -4.77
N ARG A 185 3.51 13.99 -5.00
CA ARG A 185 2.87 13.95 -6.29
C ARG A 185 1.39 14.30 -6.17
N GLU A 186 0.90 15.09 -7.09
CA GLU A 186 -0.53 15.26 -7.28
C GLU A 186 -1.07 14.08 -8.10
N THR A 187 -2.12 13.42 -7.61
CA THR A 187 -2.77 12.31 -8.31
C THR A 187 -4.15 12.73 -8.78
N ILE A 188 -4.51 12.35 -9.99
CA ILE A 188 -5.81 12.63 -10.60
C ILE A 188 -6.91 11.78 -9.94
N ARG A 189 -6.52 10.60 -9.46
CA ARG A 189 -7.43 9.67 -8.81
C ARG A 189 -7.95 10.24 -7.50
N PHE A 190 -9.28 10.23 -7.30
CA PHE A 190 -9.94 10.74 -6.09
C PHE A 190 -9.77 12.25 -5.83
N GLU A 191 -10.02 13.10 -6.81
CA GLU A 191 -10.13 14.57 -6.65
C GLU A 191 -8.80 15.27 -6.33
N HIS A 192 -7.79 15.13 -7.18
CA HIS A 192 -6.54 15.91 -7.10
C HIS A 192 -5.97 15.98 -5.67
N LYS A 193 -5.60 14.83 -5.12
CA LYS A 193 -4.95 14.74 -3.80
C LYS A 193 -3.44 14.69 -3.97
N LYS A 194 -2.73 15.36 -3.10
CA LYS A 194 -1.29 15.15 -2.97
C LYS A 194 -1.03 13.86 -2.20
N ASN A 195 -0.26 12.99 -2.81
CA ASN A 195 0.21 11.75 -2.26
C ASN A 195 1.74 11.74 -2.23
N TYR A 196 2.31 10.91 -1.38
CA TYR A 196 3.73 10.63 -1.42
C TYR A 196 3.97 9.30 -2.12
N LEU A 197 4.91 9.29 -3.07
CA LEU A 197 5.48 8.10 -3.65
C LEU A 197 6.72 7.69 -2.87
N LEU A 198 6.84 6.42 -2.60
CA LEU A 198 7.88 5.81 -1.78
C LEU A 198 8.64 4.79 -2.60
N VAL A 199 9.96 4.96 -2.71
CA VAL A 199 10.85 3.95 -3.27
C VAL A 199 11.97 3.70 -2.27
N SER A 200 12.06 2.48 -1.79
CA SER A 200 13.11 2.10 -0.84
C SER A 200 13.59 0.67 -1.08
N ARG A 201 14.80 0.36 -0.62
CA ARG A 201 15.47 -0.91 -0.80
C ARG A 201 15.75 -1.59 0.52
N SER A 202 15.48 -2.88 0.61
CA SER A 202 15.82 -3.68 1.77
C SER A 202 17.33 -3.83 1.89
N PHE A 203 17.88 -3.54 3.08
CA PHE A 203 19.29 -3.85 3.37
C PHE A 203 19.48 -5.36 3.61
N GLY A 204 20.60 -5.90 3.15
CA GLY A 204 21.19 -7.02 3.81
C GLY A 204 21.64 -6.61 5.22
N LYS A 205 21.68 -7.54 6.18
CA LYS A 205 22.28 -7.25 7.51
C LYS A 205 23.61 -6.55 7.27
N ILE A 206 23.76 -5.35 7.84
CA ILE A 206 25.09 -4.78 8.09
C ILE A 206 25.69 -5.73 9.13
N ASN A 207 26.72 -6.52 8.76
CA ASN A 207 27.50 -7.32 9.70
C ASN A 207 28.29 -6.38 10.61
#